data_9a76ca55e079cb7cfeed95871f104204
#
_entry.id   9a76ca55e079cb7cfeed95871f104204
#
_cell.length_a   1.000
_cell.length_b   1.000
_cell.length_c   1.000
_cell.angle_alpha   90.00
_cell.angle_beta   90.00
_cell.angle_gamma   90.00
#
_symmetry.space_group_name_H-M   'P 1'
#
loop_
_entity.id
_entity.type
_entity.pdbx_description
1 polymer ?
#
loop_
_entity_poly.entity_id
_entity_poly.type
_entity_poly.pdbx_seq_one_letter_code
_entity_poly.pdbx_strand_id
1 'polypeptide(L)'
;MRFGLAAMAMLLALPAAAQQTSGSIEIESMLEGRKTITPDWQAINALPLGDKGNPVRVHMPPGQRAYLSRLVCTGGGTPNFSRIGSFGVGPYGTIVDAYNVACGANAARVFMDMYHPNYVERRPVPGFTIRDP
;
A
#
# COMPACT_ATOMS: atom_id res chain seq x y z
N MET A 1 -56.93 8.77 -61.20
CA MET A 1 -56.17 7.74 -60.44
C MET A 1 -54.79 8.29 -60.14
N ARG A 2 -54.57 8.70 -58.95
CA ARG A 2 -53.24 9.19 -58.48
C ARG A 2 -52.90 8.42 -57.21
N PHE A 3 -51.94 7.51 -57.32
CA PHE A 3 -51.38 6.78 -56.18
C PHE A 3 -50.27 7.62 -55.51
N GLY A 4 -50.48 8.02 -54.29
CA GLY A 4 -49.48 8.67 -53.48
C GLY A 4 -48.65 7.59 -52.71
N LEU A 5 -47.36 7.54 -52.99
CA LEU A 5 -46.41 6.77 -52.18
C LEU A 5 -46.08 7.54 -50.90
N ALA A 6 -46.47 7.03 -49.78
CA ALA A 6 -45.97 7.49 -48.46
C ALA A 6 -44.65 6.81 -48.17
N ALA A 7 -43.56 7.57 -48.13
CA ALA A 7 -42.26 7.09 -47.70
C ALA A 7 -42.21 7.14 -46.16
N MET A 8 -42.18 5.98 -45.56
CA MET A 8 -42.04 5.80 -44.12
C MET A 8 -40.54 5.82 -43.76
N ALA A 9 -40.09 6.94 -43.20
CA ALA A 9 -38.72 7.08 -42.71
C ALA A 9 -38.57 6.32 -41.35
N MET A 10 -37.83 5.22 -41.36
CA MET A 10 -37.51 4.44 -40.21
C MET A 10 -36.28 5.05 -39.52
N LEU A 11 -36.46 5.77 -38.41
CA LEU A 11 -35.36 6.22 -37.55
C LEU A 11 -34.83 5.05 -36.79
N LEU A 12 -33.63 4.61 -37.17
CA LEU A 12 -32.82 3.68 -36.38
C LEU A 12 -32.19 4.44 -35.18
N ALA A 13 -32.74 4.28 -34.01
CA ALA A 13 -32.12 4.73 -32.78
C ALA A 13 -30.93 3.78 -32.46
N LEU A 14 -29.70 4.30 -32.58
CA LEU A 14 -28.51 3.62 -32.11
C LEU A 14 -28.48 3.65 -30.56
N PRO A 15 -28.24 2.54 -29.88
CA PRO A 15 -28.05 2.57 -28.44
C PRO A 15 -26.73 3.31 -28.13
N ALA A 16 -26.81 4.32 -27.28
CA ALA A 16 -25.64 4.95 -26.70
C ALA A 16 -24.94 3.91 -25.85
N ALA A 17 -23.82 3.39 -26.36
CA ALA A 17 -22.90 2.59 -25.54
C ALA A 17 -22.37 3.49 -24.42
N ALA A 18 -22.75 3.17 -23.19
CA ALA A 18 -22.17 3.80 -22.01
C ALA A 18 -20.67 3.48 -22.00
N GLN A 19 -19.84 4.47 -22.26
CA GLN A 19 -18.41 4.39 -22.05
C GLN A 19 -18.18 4.33 -20.54
N GLN A 20 -18.01 3.13 -20.03
CA GLN A 20 -17.48 2.93 -18.67
C GLN A 20 -16.04 3.43 -18.68
N THR A 21 -15.81 4.54 -18.00
CA THR A 21 -14.51 5.11 -17.79
C THR A 21 -13.67 4.14 -16.96
N SER A 22 -12.71 3.51 -17.62
CA SER A 22 -11.73 2.59 -16.98
C SER A 22 -10.89 3.26 -15.90
N GLY A 23 -10.96 4.58 -15.75
CA GLY A 23 -10.15 5.34 -14.80
C GLY A 23 -10.57 5.18 -13.33
N SER A 24 -11.83 4.84 -13.05
CA SER A 24 -12.29 4.71 -11.66
C SER A 24 -11.80 3.42 -10.99
N ILE A 25 -11.61 2.35 -11.75
CA ILE A 25 -11.16 1.05 -11.24
C ILE A 25 -9.68 1.07 -10.86
N GLU A 26 -8.85 1.79 -11.62
CA GLU A 26 -7.43 1.92 -11.30
C GLU A 26 -7.17 2.74 -10.05
N ILE A 27 -7.92 3.83 -9.85
CA ILE A 27 -7.78 4.69 -8.67
C ILE A 27 -8.23 3.96 -7.41
N GLU A 28 -9.32 3.21 -7.47
CA GLU A 28 -9.84 2.44 -6.35
C GLU A 28 -8.90 1.29 -5.97
N SER A 29 -8.30 0.61 -6.94
CA SER A 29 -7.31 -0.44 -6.68
C SER A 29 -6.01 0.11 -6.10
N MET A 30 -5.60 1.31 -6.46
CA MET A 30 -4.45 2.01 -5.87
C MET A 30 -4.72 2.44 -4.42
N LEU A 31 -5.93 2.92 -4.13
CA LEU A 31 -6.34 3.33 -2.79
C LEU A 31 -6.50 2.13 -1.83
N GLU A 32 -6.94 0.98 -2.33
CA GLU A 32 -7.09 -0.24 -1.56
C GLU A 32 -5.78 -1.03 -1.44
N GLY A 33 -4.71 -0.66 -2.15
CA GLY A 33 -3.42 -1.35 -2.12
C GLY A 33 -3.52 -2.82 -2.52
N ARG A 34 -4.31 -3.13 -3.54
CA ARG A 34 -4.50 -4.52 -4.00
C ARG A 34 -3.19 -5.11 -4.49
N LYS A 35 -2.87 -6.26 -3.96
CA LYS A 35 -1.70 -7.04 -4.39
C LYS A 35 -1.96 -7.65 -5.75
N THR A 36 -1.08 -7.37 -6.69
CA THR A 36 -1.13 -7.89 -8.05
C THR A 36 -0.16 -9.05 -8.28
N ILE A 37 0.71 -9.33 -7.28
CA ILE A 37 1.76 -10.34 -7.38
C ILE A 37 1.72 -11.30 -6.20
N THR A 38 2.19 -12.52 -6.42
CA THR A 38 2.46 -13.49 -5.34
C THR A 38 3.81 -13.15 -4.72
N PRO A 39 3.90 -12.93 -3.39
CA PRO A 39 5.17 -12.62 -2.75
C PRO A 39 6.16 -13.79 -2.84
N ASP A 40 7.41 -13.49 -3.14
CA ASP A 40 8.52 -14.43 -3.02
C ASP A 40 9.01 -14.45 -1.57
N TRP A 41 8.43 -15.35 -0.77
CA TRP A 41 8.75 -15.46 0.64
C TRP A 41 10.20 -15.86 0.93
N GLN A 42 10.85 -16.59 0.03
CA GLN A 42 12.26 -16.95 0.20
C GLN A 42 13.15 -15.71 0.07
N ALA A 43 12.94 -14.92 -0.95
CA ALA A 43 13.69 -13.66 -1.15
C ALA A 43 13.39 -12.64 -0.03
N ILE A 44 12.13 -12.51 0.38
CA ILE A 44 11.73 -11.59 1.46
C ILE A 44 12.42 -11.98 2.77
N ASN A 45 12.33 -13.24 3.17
CA ASN A 45 12.85 -13.72 4.44
C ASN A 45 14.39 -13.79 4.48
N ALA A 46 15.06 -13.67 3.35
CA ALA A 46 16.53 -13.55 3.29
C ALA A 46 17.04 -12.18 3.76
N LEU A 47 16.17 -11.17 3.83
CA LEU A 47 16.49 -9.82 4.25
C LEU A 47 15.99 -9.53 5.65
N PRO A 48 16.65 -8.63 6.41
CA PRO A 48 16.18 -8.24 7.74
C PRO A 48 14.85 -7.49 7.64
N LEU A 49 14.01 -7.64 8.66
CA LEU A 49 12.74 -6.90 8.77
C LEU A 49 13.01 -5.39 8.78
N GLY A 50 12.24 -4.65 7.99
CA GLY A 50 12.40 -3.20 7.81
C GLY A 50 13.31 -2.81 6.65
N ASP A 51 13.93 -3.78 5.97
CA ASP A 51 14.54 -3.55 4.66
C ASP A 51 13.47 -3.28 3.59
N LYS A 52 13.84 -2.59 2.50
CA LYS A 52 12.89 -2.36 1.40
C LYS A 52 12.37 -3.65 0.78
N GLY A 53 13.19 -4.69 0.74
CA GLY A 53 12.82 -6.03 0.27
C GLY A 53 12.10 -6.89 1.31
N ASN A 54 12.03 -6.46 2.57
CA ASN A 54 11.28 -7.08 3.65
C ASN A 54 10.66 -6.01 4.56
N PRO A 55 9.74 -5.20 4.02
CA PRO A 55 9.15 -4.11 4.78
C PRO A 55 8.26 -4.61 5.91
N VAL A 56 8.17 -3.83 6.98
CA VAL A 56 7.23 -4.08 8.07
C VAL A 56 5.81 -3.97 7.51
N ARG A 57 5.01 -5.02 7.69
CA ARG A 57 3.62 -5.04 7.25
C ARG A 57 2.70 -4.45 8.30
N VAL A 58 1.92 -3.48 7.92
CA VAL A 58 0.98 -2.76 8.80
C VAL A 58 -0.28 -2.39 8.01
N HIS A 59 -1.27 -1.81 8.68
CA HIS A 59 -2.47 -1.33 8.02
C HIS A 59 -2.58 0.19 8.14
N MET A 60 -2.50 0.87 7.00
CA MET A 60 -2.67 2.31 6.83
C MET A 60 -1.71 3.16 7.70
N PRO A 61 -1.66 4.48 7.57
CA PRO A 61 -0.77 5.33 8.37
C PRO A 61 -0.92 5.19 9.89
N PRO A 62 -2.12 4.97 10.46
CA PRO A 62 -2.22 4.68 11.89
C PRO A 62 -1.47 3.41 12.31
N GLY A 63 -1.49 2.36 11.48
CA GLY A 63 -0.74 1.12 11.73
C GLY A 63 0.78 1.32 11.67
N GLN A 64 1.26 2.18 10.77
CA GLN A 64 2.68 2.57 10.74
C GLN A 64 3.10 3.20 12.07
N ARG A 65 2.36 4.20 12.52
CA ARG A 65 2.64 4.89 13.79
C ARG A 65 2.50 3.97 15.00
N ALA A 66 1.49 3.10 15.01
CA ALA A 66 1.28 2.14 16.09
C ALA A 66 2.46 1.17 16.23
N TYR A 67 2.99 0.66 15.11
CA TYR A 67 4.19 -0.18 15.13
C TYR A 67 5.41 0.58 15.67
N LEU A 68 5.70 1.75 15.12
CA LEU A 68 6.86 2.55 15.50
C LEU A 68 6.83 2.99 16.98
N SER A 69 5.63 3.27 17.51
CA SER A 69 5.44 3.65 18.92
C SER A 69 5.69 2.51 19.90
N ARG A 70 5.65 1.26 19.44
CA ARG A 70 5.97 0.08 20.26
C ARG A 70 7.45 -0.26 20.31
N LEU A 71 8.25 0.28 19.39
CA LEU A 71 9.69 0.05 19.40
C LEU A 71 10.34 0.66 20.66
N VAL A 72 11.36 -0.03 21.16
CA VAL A 72 12.13 0.39 22.32
C VAL A 72 13.60 0.42 21.93
N CYS A 73 14.25 1.54 22.24
CA CYS A 73 15.69 1.71 22.06
C CYS A 73 16.49 0.77 22.95
N THR A 74 17.72 0.40 22.55
CA THR A 74 18.61 -0.48 23.33
C THR A 74 18.85 0.03 24.75
N GLY A 75 18.96 1.35 24.93
CA GLY A 75 19.09 1.99 26.25
C GLY A 75 17.77 2.22 26.99
N GLY A 76 16.65 1.74 26.45
CA GLY A 76 15.30 2.03 26.92
C GLY A 76 14.71 3.28 26.25
N GLY A 77 13.44 3.51 26.49
CA GLY A 77 12.70 4.62 25.88
C GLY A 77 12.22 4.37 24.46
N THR A 78 11.31 5.20 24.02
CA THR A 78 10.71 5.15 22.69
C THR A 78 11.55 5.96 21.69
N PRO A 79 11.87 5.44 20.51
CA PRO A 79 12.57 6.21 19.50
C PRO A 79 11.72 7.38 18.98
N ASN A 80 12.39 8.43 18.49
CA ASN A 80 11.78 9.43 17.66
C ASN A 80 11.66 8.89 16.23
N PHE A 81 10.57 9.18 15.53
CA PHE A 81 10.42 8.75 14.16
C PHE A 81 9.76 9.84 13.29
N SER A 82 10.14 9.87 12.03
CA SER A 82 9.56 10.75 11.02
C SER A 82 9.50 10.04 9.68
N ARG A 83 8.43 10.28 8.93
CA ARG A 83 8.28 9.73 7.58
C ARG A 83 9.21 10.46 6.63
N ILE A 84 9.97 9.69 5.83
CA ILE A 84 10.85 10.24 4.78
C ILE A 84 10.05 10.41 3.48
N GLY A 85 9.27 9.40 3.08
CA GLY A 85 8.49 9.42 1.85
C GLY A 85 8.13 8.02 1.36
N SER A 86 7.60 7.97 0.14
CA SER A 86 7.31 6.73 -0.59
C SER A 86 8.49 6.36 -1.48
N PHE A 87 8.80 5.07 -1.57
CA PHE A 87 9.98 4.54 -2.26
C PHE A 87 9.62 3.52 -3.35
N GLY A 88 8.43 3.62 -3.92
CA GLY A 88 7.97 2.77 -5.01
C GLY A 88 7.45 1.41 -4.54
N VAL A 89 7.21 0.52 -5.50
CA VAL A 89 6.60 -0.79 -5.26
C VAL A 89 7.57 -1.73 -4.56
N GLY A 90 7.11 -2.36 -3.50
CA GLY A 90 7.83 -3.35 -2.71
C GLY A 90 7.49 -4.80 -3.09
N PRO A 91 7.97 -5.76 -2.28
CA PRO A 91 7.87 -7.20 -2.60
C PRO A 91 6.44 -7.75 -2.58
N TYR A 92 5.50 -7.01 -2.02
CA TYR A 92 4.08 -7.41 -1.97
C TYR A 92 3.24 -6.80 -3.10
N GLY A 93 3.87 -6.06 -4.04
CA GLY A 93 3.18 -5.40 -5.14
C GLY A 93 2.52 -4.08 -4.76
N THR A 94 2.78 -3.57 -3.57
CA THR A 94 2.27 -2.32 -3.02
C THR A 94 3.39 -1.35 -2.72
N ILE A 95 3.06 -0.05 -2.63
CA ILE A 95 4.05 0.99 -2.36
C ILE A 95 4.56 0.87 -0.93
N VAL A 96 5.87 1.00 -0.76
CA VAL A 96 6.52 1.06 0.56
C VAL A 96 6.86 2.49 0.92
N ASP A 97 6.64 2.82 2.19
CA ASP A 97 7.08 4.05 2.81
C ASP A 97 8.39 3.83 3.59
N ALA A 98 9.17 4.88 3.76
CA ALA A 98 10.34 4.85 4.63
C ALA A 98 10.17 5.83 5.79
N TYR A 99 10.65 5.41 6.94
CA TYR A 99 10.75 6.21 8.15
C TYR A 99 12.20 6.30 8.61
N ASN A 100 12.57 7.48 9.10
CA ASN A 100 13.76 7.63 9.93
C ASN A 100 13.37 7.34 11.39
N VAL A 101 14.06 6.42 12.04
CA VAL A 101 13.77 5.98 13.41
C VAL A 101 15.04 6.16 14.24
N ALA A 102 15.02 7.06 15.21
CA ALA A 102 16.21 7.51 15.91
C ALA A 102 16.14 7.27 17.43
N CYS A 103 17.21 6.69 17.95
CA CYS A 103 17.51 6.60 19.37
C CYS A 103 18.72 7.48 19.69
N GLY A 104 18.48 8.75 20.08
CA GLY A 104 19.56 9.73 20.23
C GLY A 104 20.29 9.98 18.91
N ALA A 105 21.61 9.79 18.89
CA ALA A 105 22.45 9.94 17.70
C ALA A 105 22.36 8.74 16.72
N ASN A 106 21.82 7.60 17.14
CA ASN A 106 21.67 6.41 16.30
C ASN A 106 20.34 6.43 15.57
N ALA A 107 20.40 6.38 14.24
CA ALA A 107 19.22 6.37 13.39
C ALA A 107 19.23 5.16 12.45
N ALA A 108 18.04 4.60 12.22
CA ALA A 108 17.81 3.53 11.26
C ALA A 108 16.74 3.96 10.27
N ARG A 109 16.88 3.52 9.02
CA ARG A 109 15.81 3.64 8.03
C ARG A 109 14.97 2.37 8.09
N VAL A 110 13.66 2.52 8.30
CA VAL A 110 12.71 1.42 8.37
C VAL A 110 11.71 1.56 7.24
N PHE A 111 11.65 0.54 6.38
CA PHE A 111 10.65 0.48 5.33
C PHE A 111 9.39 -0.24 5.82
N MET A 112 8.24 0.27 5.43
CA MET A 112 6.93 -0.21 5.87
C MET A 112 5.97 -0.30 4.68
N ASP A 113 5.19 -1.37 4.63
CA ASP A 113 4.09 -1.55 3.69
C ASP A 113 2.77 -1.48 4.46
N MET A 114 1.95 -0.48 4.16
CA MET A 114 0.73 -0.19 4.93
C MET A 114 -0.54 -0.86 4.38
N TYR A 115 -0.41 -1.71 3.39
CA TYR A 115 -1.56 -2.32 2.71
C TYR A 115 -1.84 -3.75 3.16
N HIS A 116 -1.69 -4.02 4.47
CA HIS A 116 -1.90 -5.33 5.07
C HIS A 116 -2.98 -5.28 6.17
N PRO A 117 -4.27 -5.23 5.80
CA PRO A 117 -5.35 -5.25 6.78
C PRO A 117 -5.29 -6.54 7.60
N ASN A 118 -5.68 -6.46 8.87
CA ASN A 118 -5.71 -7.57 9.83
C ASN A 118 -4.35 -8.22 10.14
N TYR A 119 -3.24 -7.57 9.79
CA TYR A 119 -1.91 -8.01 10.18
C TYR A 119 -1.30 -7.08 11.22
N VAL A 120 -0.77 -7.65 12.29
CA VAL A 120 -0.03 -6.92 13.33
C VAL A 120 1.36 -7.52 13.45
N GLU A 121 2.39 -6.77 13.09
CA GLU A 121 3.78 -7.20 13.24
C GLU A 121 4.17 -7.19 14.71
N ARG A 122 4.68 -8.31 15.21
CA ARG A 122 5.11 -8.49 16.59
C ARG A 122 6.62 -8.53 16.75
N ARG A 123 7.35 -8.64 15.63
CA ARG A 123 8.81 -8.67 15.64
C ARG A 123 9.37 -7.26 15.55
N PRO A 124 10.45 -6.94 16.30
CA PRO A 124 11.13 -5.67 16.12
C PRO A 124 11.98 -5.67 14.84
N VAL A 125 12.23 -4.50 14.28
CA VAL A 125 13.32 -4.31 13.33
C VAL A 125 14.67 -4.40 14.06
N PRO A 126 15.76 -4.75 13.37
CA PRO A 126 17.08 -4.87 13.99
C PRO A 126 17.50 -3.61 14.76
N GLY A 127 18.12 -3.79 15.91
CA GLY A 127 18.58 -2.70 16.77
C GLY A 127 17.54 -2.21 17.79
N PHE A 128 16.34 -2.80 17.79
CA PHE A 128 15.27 -2.45 18.73
C PHE A 128 14.72 -3.71 19.40
N THR A 129 14.05 -3.50 20.52
CA THR A 129 13.05 -4.43 21.04
C THR A 129 11.65 -3.87 20.78
N ILE A 130 10.60 -4.65 21.07
CA ILE A 130 9.22 -4.21 20.80
C ILE A 130 8.31 -4.60 21.96
N ARG A 131 7.38 -3.72 22.30
CA ARG A 131 6.29 -4.00 23.24
C ARG A 131 5.17 -4.74 22.53
N ASP A 132 4.40 -5.50 23.29
CA ASP A 132 3.19 -6.12 22.77
C ASP A 132 2.19 -5.06 22.28
N PRO A 133 1.34 -5.42 21.27
CA PRO A 133 0.31 -4.54 20.75
C PRO A 133 -0.74 -4.20 21.77
#